data_f768e7c5d873c8f4254b39f7cb2cbe54
#
_entry.id   f768e7c5d873c8f4254b39f7cb2cbe54
#
_cell.length_a   1.000
_cell.length_b   1.000
_cell.length_c   1.000
_cell.angle_alpha   90.00
_cell.angle_beta   90.00
_cell.angle_gamma   90.00
#
_symmetry.space_group_name_H-M   'P 1'
#
loop_
_entity.id
_entity.type
_entity.pdbx_description
1 polymer ?
#
loop_
_entity_poly.entity_id
_entity_poly.type
_entity_poly.pdbx_seq_one_letter_code
_entity_poly.pdbx_strand_id
1 'polypeptide(L)'
;MNNDMKQAMKAIIAAEAAKRPFAEPTDIVKLIYQSVFGNAHMINDEKAAFGRLKKEAETLAPRDDICRCESLGASVRINLSADGKVLSDGSLRLLARLFCLSAKRFPSGYESADEDKQQEFLDALDIAAGMASEGTLPFSAGEFSDYISKYREMGFPAVSHSDRYREAYRPAYRVVDARLARIFPLVCMVDELMKNSGRPFVLAIDGSAASGKTTAAADIAEFFGDTETVHMDDFFLPGE
;
A
#
# COMPACT_ATOMS: atom_id res chain seq x y z
N MET A 1 16.33 11.67 3.54
CA MET A 1 15.14 11.66 4.47
C MET A 1 15.34 12.64 5.63
N ASN A 2 14.27 13.34 6.12
CA ASN A 2 14.31 14.07 7.36
C ASN A 2 14.25 13.12 8.59
N ASN A 3 14.45 13.66 9.81
CA ASN A 3 14.53 12.82 11.01
C ASN A 3 13.24 12.06 11.32
N ASP A 4 12.07 12.67 11.11
CA ASP A 4 10.77 12.03 11.38
C ASP A 4 10.51 10.88 10.41
N MET A 5 10.87 11.06 9.14
CA MET A 5 10.79 9.98 8.12
C MET A 5 11.74 8.82 8.45
N LYS A 6 12.95 9.10 8.94
CA LYS A 6 13.91 8.05 9.36
C LYS A 6 13.36 7.25 10.54
N GLN A 7 12.77 7.92 11.53
CA GLN A 7 12.15 7.26 12.68
C GLN A 7 10.93 6.42 12.25
N ALA A 8 10.09 6.94 11.35
CA ALA A 8 8.95 6.19 10.82
C ALA A 8 9.41 4.93 10.06
N MET A 9 10.45 5.03 9.21
CA MET A 9 11.00 3.90 8.49
C MET A 9 11.60 2.86 9.46
N LYS A 10 12.37 3.28 10.46
CA LYS A 10 12.90 2.39 11.51
C LYS A 10 11.77 1.64 12.22
N ALA A 11 10.67 2.33 12.55
CA ALA A 11 9.50 1.72 13.19
C ALA A 11 8.80 0.69 12.28
N ILE A 12 8.65 0.98 10.98
CA ILE A 12 8.06 0.06 9.99
C ILE A 12 8.91 -1.21 9.87
N ILE A 13 10.24 -1.08 9.73
CA ILE A 13 11.15 -2.22 9.63
C ILE A 13 11.13 -3.05 10.93
N ALA A 14 11.16 -2.40 12.09
CA ALA A 14 11.09 -3.07 13.38
C ALA A 14 9.79 -3.86 13.56
N ALA A 15 8.65 -3.27 13.18
CA ALA A 15 7.34 -3.94 13.24
C ALA A 15 7.26 -5.16 12.30
N GLU A 16 7.85 -5.08 11.11
CA GLU A 16 7.95 -6.22 10.19
C GLU A 16 8.80 -7.33 10.78
N ALA A 17 10.00 -7.01 11.27
CA ALA A 17 10.92 -7.98 11.86
C ALA A 17 10.32 -8.69 13.09
N ALA A 18 9.64 -7.94 13.97
CA ALA A 18 8.98 -8.50 15.15
C ALA A 18 7.84 -9.46 14.81
N LYS A 19 7.04 -9.14 13.78
CA LYS A 19 5.93 -10.00 13.33
C LYS A 19 6.38 -11.18 12.49
N ARG A 20 7.55 -11.10 11.86
CA ARG A 20 8.01 -12.06 10.85
C ARG A 20 9.47 -12.49 11.08
N PRO A 21 9.73 -13.27 12.15
CA PRO A 21 11.08 -13.70 12.55
C PRO A 21 11.78 -14.62 11.52
N PHE A 22 11.07 -15.10 10.49
CA PHE A 22 11.68 -15.87 9.39
C PHE A 22 11.96 -15.00 8.15
N ALA A 23 11.87 -13.67 8.27
CA ALA A 23 12.24 -12.78 7.17
C ALA A 23 13.74 -12.85 6.88
N GLU A 24 14.08 -12.77 5.61
CA GLU A 24 15.45 -12.72 5.09
C GLU A 24 15.77 -11.31 4.58
N PRO A 25 17.04 -10.97 4.27
CA PRO A 25 17.42 -9.65 3.74
C PRO A 25 16.53 -9.16 2.59
N THR A 26 16.17 -10.04 1.65
CA THR A 26 15.29 -9.70 0.52
C THR A 26 13.90 -9.24 0.95
N ASP A 27 13.38 -9.75 2.08
CA ASP A 27 12.04 -9.41 2.55
C ASP A 27 12.00 -8.01 3.15
N ILE A 28 13.05 -7.61 3.85
CA ILE A 28 13.20 -6.24 4.37
C ILE A 28 13.45 -5.27 3.22
N VAL A 29 14.27 -5.62 2.23
CA VAL A 29 14.46 -4.82 1.02
C VAL A 29 13.15 -4.67 0.25
N LYS A 30 12.35 -5.73 0.12
CA LYS A 30 11.01 -5.65 -0.49
C LYS A 30 10.08 -4.72 0.27
N LEU A 31 10.09 -4.77 1.61
CA LEU A 31 9.32 -3.85 2.46
C LEU A 31 9.69 -2.39 2.17
N ILE A 32 11.00 -2.09 2.17
CA ILE A 32 11.52 -0.75 1.88
C ILE A 32 11.14 -0.32 0.47
N TYR A 33 11.31 -1.20 -0.52
CA TYR A 33 10.94 -0.93 -1.91
C TYR A 33 9.45 -0.58 -2.04
N GLN A 34 8.57 -1.34 -1.39
CA GLN A 34 7.13 -1.10 -1.37
C GLN A 34 6.76 0.20 -0.64
N SER A 35 7.51 0.56 0.40
CA SER A 35 7.31 1.81 1.14
C SER A 35 7.61 3.05 0.27
N VAL A 36 8.70 3.00 -0.52
CA VAL A 36 9.20 4.14 -1.30
C VAL A 36 8.59 4.20 -2.70
N PHE A 37 8.51 3.07 -3.41
CA PHE A 37 8.11 2.99 -4.82
C PHE A 37 6.72 2.37 -5.03
N GLY A 38 6.06 1.92 -3.96
CA GLY A 38 4.72 1.34 -4.07
C GLY A 38 4.67 0.12 -4.99
N ASN A 39 3.70 0.15 -5.93
CA ASN A 39 3.36 -0.99 -6.79
C ASN A 39 3.41 -0.69 -8.30
N ALA A 40 3.92 0.44 -8.72
CA ALA A 40 3.82 0.92 -10.11
C ALA A 40 4.43 -0.04 -11.16
N HIS A 41 5.42 -0.84 -10.76
CA HIS A 41 6.05 -1.85 -11.62
C HIS A 41 5.17 -3.06 -11.95
N MET A 42 3.98 -3.17 -11.35
CA MET A 42 3.22 -4.43 -11.38
C MET A 42 2.04 -4.46 -12.34
N ILE A 43 1.46 -3.32 -12.80
CA ILE A 43 0.14 -3.37 -13.44
C ILE A 43 -0.17 -2.31 -14.46
N ASN A 44 -0.93 -2.74 -15.50
CA ASN A 44 -1.51 -1.87 -16.51
C ASN A 44 -3.02 -2.14 -16.80
N ASP A 45 -3.63 -3.22 -16.25
CA ASP A 45 -5.00 -3.61 -16.59
C ASP A 45 -5.78 -4.07 -15.35
N GLU A 46 -6.89 -3.38 -15.06
CA GLU A 46 -7.78 -3.62 -13.91
C GLU A 46 -8.45 -5.01 -13.99
N LYS A 47 -8.90 -5.42 -15.18
CA LYS A 47 -9.56 -6.73 -15.38
C LYS A 47 -8.60 -7.88 -15.10
N ALA A 48 -7.37 -7.77 -15.59
CA ALA A 48 -6.33 -8.75 -15.31
C ALA A 48 -5.93 -8.76 -13.84
N ALA A 49 -5.87 -7.59 -13.19
CA ALA A 49 -5.61 -7.46 -11.75
C ALA A 49 -6.70 -8.15 -10.93
N PHE A 50 -7.96 -7.90 -11.24
CA PHE A 50 -9.10 -8.56 -10.58
C PHE A 50 -9.06 -10.08 -10.78
N GLY A 51 -8.82 -10.56 -12.00
CA GLY A 51 -8.72 -12.00 -12.29
C GLY A 51 -7.64 -12.71 -11.47
N ARG A 52 -6.48 -12.07 -11.27
CA ARG A 52 -5.41 -12.59 -10.40
C ARG A 52 -5.82 -12.58 -8.93
N LEU A 53 -6.41 -11.48 -8.44
CA LEU A 53 -6.89 -11.36 -7.06
C LEU A 53 -7.93 -12.43 -6.72
N LYS A 54 -8.88 -12.67 -7.63
CA LYS A 54 -9.92 -13.68 -7.44
C LYS A 54 -9.33 -15.08 -7.32
N LYS A 55 -8.46 -15.48 -8.25
CA LYS A 55 -7.78 -16.79 -8.20
C LYS A 55 -6.97 -16.98 -6.92
N GLU A 56 -6.27 -15.94 -6.48
CA GLU A 56 -5.51 -15.97 -5.23
C GLU A 56 -6.44 -16.12 -4.03
N ALA A 57 -7.52 -15.34 -3.96
CA ALA A 57 -8.50 -15.37 -2.87
C ALA A 57 -9.19 -16.73 -2.73
N GLU A 58 -9.46 -17.45 -3.84
CA GLU A 58 -10.05 -18.78 -3.84
C GLU A 58 -9.19 -19.83 -3.11
N THR A 59 -7.89 -19.57 -2.94
CA THR A 59 -6.94 -20.46 -2.25
C THR A 59 -6.74 -20.12 -0.79
N LEU A 60 -7.32 -19.01 -0.31
CA LEU A 60 -7.08 -18.49 1.04
C LEU A 60 -8.12 -19.01 2.03
N ALA A 61 -7.65 -19.32 3.24
CA ALA A 61 -8.49 -19.48 4.41
C ALA A 61 -8.65 -18.14 5.14
N PRO A 62 -9.76 -17.93 5.89
CA PRO A 62 -9.88 -16.80 6.81
C PRO A 62 -8.75 -16.76 7.84
N ARG A 63 -8.24 -15.56 8.14
CA ARG A 63 -7.15 -15.32 9.09
C ARG A 63 -7.52 -14.25 10.11
N ASP A 64 -7.24 -14.51 11.38
CA ASP A 64 -7.44 -13.58 12.50
C ASP A 64 -6.13 -12.97 13.02
N ASP A 65 -5.00 -13.52 12.61
CA ASP A 65 -3.66 -13.15 13.05
C ASP A 65 -3.04 -11.97 12.27
N ILE A 66 -3.77 -11.44 11.29
CA ILE A 66 -3.31 -10.35 10.41
C ILE A 66 -4.36 -9.25 10.36
N CYS A 67 -3.92 -7.99 10.44
CA CYS A 67 -4.77 -6.82 10.20
C CYS A 67 -5.06 -6.63 8.71
N ARG A 68 -6.26 -6.14 8.37
CA ARG A 68 -6.64 -5.82 6.98
C ARG A 68 -5.68 -4.86 6.32
N CYS A 69 -5.23 -3.83 7.03
CA CYS A 69 -4.33 -2.81 6.53
C CYS A 69 -3.05 -2.76 7.35
N GLU A 70 -1.89 -2.83 6.69
CA GLU A 70 -0.57 -2.65 7.30
C GLU A 70 0.11 -1.44 6.65
N SER A 71 0.38 -0.40 7.45
CA SER A 71 1.02 0.83 6.96
C SER A 71 2.50 0.60 6.64
N LEU A 72 2.92 1.11 5.50
CA LEU A 72 4.30 1.17 5.05
C LEU A 72 4.78 2.62 4.83
N GLY A 73 4.15 3.60 5.46
CA GLY A 73 4.42 5.01 5.25
C GLY A 73 3.57 5.59 4.11
N ALA A 74 4.16 5.87 2.95
CA ALA A 74 3.44 6.39 1.79
C ALA A 74 2.52 5.35 1.13
N SER A 75 2.69 4.09 1.45
CA SER A 75 1.86 2.98 0.96
C SER A 75 1.26 2.15 2.09
N VAL A 76 0.30 1.29 1.75
CA VAL A 76 -0.39 0.37 2.67
C VAL A 76 -0.50 -0.98 2.00
N ARG A 77 -0.22 -2.06 2.72
CA ARG A 77 -0.62 -3.41 2.33
C ARG A 77 -2.06 -3.64 2.73
N ILE A 78 -2.92 -3.99 1.75
CA ILE A 78 -4.27 -4.47 2.01
C ILE A 78 -4.25 -5.98 1.85
N ASN A 79 -4.44 -6.70 2.97
CA ASN A 79 -4.43 -8.14 3.04
C ASN A 79 -5.75 -8.70 2.49
N LEU A 80 -5.69 -9.76 1.67
CA LEU A 80 -6.87 -10.40 1.08
C LEU A 80 -7.65 -11.22 2.11
N SER A 81 -6.94 -11.81 3.06
CA SER A 81 -7.53 -12.52 4.20
C SER A 81 -7.04 -11.89 5.50
N ALA A 82 -7.95 -11.37 6.30
CA ALA A 82 -7.70 -10.74 7.61
C ALA A 82 -9.03 -10.61 8.37
N ASP A 83 -8.95 -10.36 9.67
CA ASP A 83 -10.12 -10.13 10.54
C ASP A 83 -11.18 -11.24 10.37
N GLY A 84 -10.74 -12.50 10.30
CA GLY A 84 -11.57 -13.69 10.14
C GLY A 84 -12.28 -13.83 8.78
N LYS A 85 -11.91 -13.03 7.77
CA LYS A 85 -12.62 -13.02 6.49
C LYS A 85 -11.66 -12.86 5.31
N VAL A 86 -11.93 -13.60 4.24
CA VAL A 86 -11.40 -13.31 2.89
C VAL A 86 -12.26 -12.23 2.26
N LEU A 87 -11.65 -11.31 1.50
CA LEU A 87 -12.38 -10.26 0.76
C LEU A 87 -13.37 -10.90 -0.22
N SER A 88 -14.59 -10.33 -0.27
CA SER A 88 -15.60 -10.73 -1.24
C SER A 88 -15.21 -10.36 -2.68
N ASP A 89 -15.82 -11.00 -3.68
CA ASP A 89 -15.62 -10.66 -5.09
C ASP A 89 -15.83 -9.17 -5.39
N GLY A 90 -16.82 -8.54 -4.73
CA GLY A 90 -17.06 -7.10 -4.82
C GLY A 90 -15.87 -6.29 -4.30
N SER A 91 -15.41 -6.59 -3.09
CA SER A 91 -14.26 -5.91 -2.48
C SER A 91 -12.95 -6.17 -3.25
N LEU A 92 -12.77 -7.38 -3.81
CA LEU A 92 -11.61 -7.71 -4.66
C LEU A 92 -11.60 -6.88 -5.96
N ARG A 93 -12.77 -6.63 -6.56
CA ARG A 93 -12.88 -5.75 -7.74
C ARG A 93 -12.50 -4.31 -7.40
N LEU A 94 -13.00 -3.79 -6.28
CA LEU A 94 -12.67 -2.45 -5.81
C LEU A 94 -11.17 -2.35 -5.46
N LEU A 95 -10.60 -3.39 -4.83
CA LEU A 95 -9.16 -3.44 -4.56
C LEU A 95 -8.34 -3.47 -5.85
N ALA A 96 -8.78 -4.20 -6.89
CA ALA A 96 -8.11 -4.19 -8.19
C ALA A 96 -8.04 -2.79 -8.79
N ARG A 97 -9.16 -2.06 -8.76
CA ARG A 97 -9.23 -0.66 -9.20
C ARG A 97 -8.32 0.25 -8.39
N LEU A 98 -8.38 0.15 -7.06
CA LEU A 98 -7.55 0.92 -6.14
C LEU A 98 -6.06 0.68 -6.41
N PHE A 99 -5.69 -0.56 -6.65
CA PHE A 99 -4.33 -0.98 -6.96
C PHE A 99 -3.83 -0.40 -8.29
N CYS A 100 -4.67 -0.38 -9.33
CA CYS A 100 -4.34 0.25 -10.61
C CYS A 100 -4.23 1.77 -10.52
N LEU A 101 -5.10 2.43 -9.76
CA LEU A 101 -5.02 3.87 -9.50
C LEU A 101 -3.75 4.22 -8.71
N SER A 102 -3.42 3.41 -7.70
CA SER A 102 -2.20 3.58 -6.91
C SER A 102 -0.94 3.49 -7.77
N ALA A 103 -0.90 2.58 -8.74
CA ALA A 103 0.25 2.42 -9.63
C ALA A 103 0.58 3.68 -10.43
N LYS A 104 -0.40 4.54 -10.71
CA LYS A 104 -0.20 5.81 -11.41
C LYS A 104 0.43 6.91 -10.53
N ARG A 105 0.43 6.72 -9.22
CA ARG A 105 0.92 7.70 -8.23
C ARG A 105 2.35 7.44 -7.78
N PHE A 106 2.93 6.31 -8.16
CA PHE A 106 4.30 5.92 -7.80
C PHE A 106 5.20 5.85 -9.02
N PRO A 107 6.51 6.09 -8.86
CA PRO A 107 7.49 5.79 -9.92
C PRO A 107 7.51 4.28 -10.18
N SER A 108 7.83 3.86 -11.39
CA SER A 108 7.85 2.44 -11.77
C SER A 108 9.01 1.64 -11.15
N GLY A 109 9.88 2.28 -10.39
CA GLY A 109 10.98 1.67 -9.64
C GLY A 109 12.12 2.65 -9.44
N TYR A 110 13.26 2.15 -8.94
CA TYR A 110 14.43 2.96 -8.60
C TYR A 110 14.93 3.79 -9.79
N GLU A 111 15.11 3.19 -10.96
CA GLU A 111 15.65 3.87 -12.16
C GLU A 111 14.74 4.99 -12.69
N SER A 112 13.44 4.88 -12.49
CA SER A 112 12.45 5.88 -12.96
C SER A 112 12.09 6.92 -11.91
N ALA A 113 12.60 6.78 -10.69
CA ALA A 113 12.35 7.69 -9.60
C ALA A 113 13.26 8.93 -9.71
N ASP A 114 12.78 10.05 -9.17
CA ASP A 114 13.60 11.24 -8.98
C ASP A 114 14.72 11.02 -7.93
N GLU A 115 15.68 11.93 -7.89
CA GLU A 115 16.84 11.85 -6.99
C GLU A 115 16.41 11.80 -5.51
N ASP A 116 15.35 12.52 -5.13
CA ASP A 116 14.85 12.55 -3.76
C ASP A 116 14.32 11.17 -3.33
N LYS A 117 13.57 10.49 -4.21
CA LYS A 117 13.06 9.14 -3.97
C LYS A 117 14.16 8.08 -4.01
N GLN A 118 15.13 8.22 -4.90
CA GLN A 118 16.31 7.35 -4.90
C GLN A 118 17.09 7.49 -3.59
N GLN A 119 17.32 8.72 -3.12
CA GLN A 119 17.99 8.97 -1.86
C GLN A 119 17.18 8.48 -0.66
N GLU A 120 15.85 8.64 -0.68
CA GLU A 120 14.96 8.08 0.35
C GLU A 120 15.12 6.56 0.47
N PHE A 121 15.20 5.87 -0.67
CA PHE A 121 15.41 4.43 -0.72
C PHE A 121 16.78 4.02 -0.16
N LEU A 122 17.85 4.70 -0.55
CA LEU A 122 19.20 4.43 -0.05
C LEU A 122 19.31 4.70 1.45
N ASP A 123 18.76 5.82 1.94
CA ASP A 123 18.70 6.12 3.38
C ASP A 123 17.97 5.00 4.16
N ALA A 124 16.89 4.45 3.58
CA ALA A 124 16.14 3.37 4.22
C ALA A 124 16.93 2.04 4.26
N LEU A 125 17.73 1.74 3.22
CA LEU A 125 18.65 0.61 3.24
C LEU A 125 19.74 0.79 4.31
N ASP A 126 20.28 1.99 4.48
CA ASP A 126 21.25 2.30 5.52
C ASP A 126 20.67 2.16 6.93
N ILE A 127 19.40 2.54 7.13
CA ILE A 127 18.67 2.30 8.39
C ILE A 127 18.59 0.80 8.67
N ALA A 128 18.21 -0.02 7.67
CA ALA A 128 18.14 -1.47 7.84
C ALA A 128 19.51 -2.08 8.13
N ALA A 129 20.59 -1.59 7.51
CA ALA A 129 21.95 -2.02 7.79
C ALA A 129 22.37 -1.72 9.24
N GLY A 130 22.03 -0.52 9.74
CA GLY A 130 22.22 -0.16 11.15
C GLY A 130 21.47 -1.09 12.09
N MET A 131 20.20 -1.38 11.80
CA MET A 131 19.37 -2.29 12.59
C MET A 131 19.88 -3.73 12.59
N ALA A 132 20.42 -4.21 11.46
CA ALA A 132 21.08 -5.52 11.39
C ALA A 132 22.34 -5.56 12.27
N SER A 133 23.12 -4.48 12.29
CA SER A 133 24.31 -4.35 13.14
C SER A 133 23.94 -4.25 14.64
N GLU A 134 22.78 -3.67 14.98
CA GLU A 134 22.21 -3.64 16.32
C GLU A 134 21.63 -5.01 16.75
N GLY A 135 21.56 -6.00 15.85
CA GLY A 135 20.97 -7.33 16.12
C GLY A 135 19.43 -7.28 16.28
N THR A 136 18.76 -6.27 15.74
CA THR A 136 17.31 -6.09 15.84
C THR A 136 16.54 -6.72 14.67
N LEU A 137 17.25 -7.23 13.66
CA LEU A 137 16.68 -7.96 12.52
C LEU A 137 16.94 -9.47 12.63
N PRO A 138 16.12 -10.32 11.97
CA PRO A 138 16.23 -11.78 12.08
C PRO A 138 17.39 -12.40 11.29
N PHE A 139 18.35 -11.59 10.85
CA PHE A 139 19.54 -11.98 10.14
C PHE A 139 20.73 -11.10 10.58
N SER A 140 21.96 -11.56 10.29
CA SER A 140 23.17 -10.84 10.70
C SER A 140 23.48 -9.65 9.78
N ALA A 141 24.31 -8.73 10.28
CA ALA A 141 24.83 -7.62 9.48
C ALA A 141 25.64 -8.10 8.25
N GLY A 142 26.36 -9.22 8.37
CA GLY A 142 27.10 -9.83 7.27
C GLY A 142 26.19 -10.31 6.15
N GLU A 143 25.14 -11.08 6.49
CA GLU A 143 24.14 -11.53 5.51
C GLU A 143 23.47 -10.37 4.78
N PHE A 144 23.13 -9.30 5.51
CA PHE A 144 22.52 -8.12 4.90
C PHE A 144 23.51 -7.39 3.98
N SER A 145 24.75 -7.19 4.41
CA SER A 145 25.80 -6.54 3.62
C SER A 145 26.09 -7.29 2.31
N ASP A 146 26.21 -8.62 2.37
CA ASP A 146 26.43 -9.47 1.20
C ASP A 146 25.26 -9.40 0.22
N TYR A 147 24.02 -9.38 0.74
CA TYR A 147 22.82 -9.22 -0.07
C TYR A 147 22.78 -7.85 -0.75
N ILE A 148 22.99 -6.75 0.01
CA ILE A 148 22.94 -5.38 -0.53
C ILE A 148 24.02 -5.14 -1.57
N SER A 149 25.23 -5.72 -1.41
CA SER A 149 26.30 -5.59 -2.42
C SER A 149 25.86 -6.14 -3.77
N LYS A 150 25.29 -7.35 -3.79
CA LYS A 150 24.76 -7.98 -5.01
C LYS A 150 23.55 -7.22 -5.57
N TYR A 151 22.66 -6.78 -4.69
CA TYR A 151 21.46 -6.06 -5.07
C TYR A 151 21.78 -4.70 -5.72
N ARG A 152 22.83 -4.03 -5.25
CA ARG A 152 23.36 -2.79 -5.85
C ARG A 152 23.92 -3.03 -7.25
N GLU A 153 24.67 -4.12 -7.47
CA GLU A 153 25.19 -4.50 -8.79
C GLU A 153 24.06 -4.76 -9.79
N MET A 154 22.90 -5.20 -9.32
CA MET A 154 21.71 -5.43 -10.15
C MET A 154 20.93 -4.13 -10.49
N GLY A 155 21.30 -2.97 -9.94
CA GLY A 155 20.61 -1.70 -10.17
C GLY A 155 19.31 -1.53 -9.37
N PHE A 156 19.19 -2.19 -8.23
CA PHE A 156 18.03 -2.08 -7.32
C PHE A 156 16.67 -2.43 -7.96
N PRO A 157 16.50 -3.59 -8.60
CA PRO A 157 15.23 -4.00 -9.18
C PRO A 157 14.19 -4.31 -8.11
N ALA A 158 12.91 -4.37 -8.48
CA ALA A 158 11.87 -4.91 -7.62
C ALA A 158 12.16 -6.37 -7.26
N VAL A 159 12.00 -6.73 -5.98
CA VAL A 159 12.29 -8.08 -5.48
C VAL A 159 11.05 -8.82 -5.00
N SER A 160 11.12 -10.14 -5.01
CA SER A 160 10.11 -11.03 -4.46
C SER A 160 10.42 -11.38 -3.00
N HIS A 161 9.40 -11.85 -2.27
CA HIS A 161 9.65 -12.49 -0.97
C HIS A 161 10.52 -13.73 -1.12
N SER A 162 11.32 -14.01 -0.10
CA SER A 162 12.06 -15.27 0.03
C SER A 162 11.11 -16.47 0.08
N ASP A 163 11.60 -17.65 -0.28
CA ASP A 163 10.80 -18.87 -0.18
C ASP A 163 10.45 -19.18 1.27
N ARG A 164 11.41 -18.99 2.18
CA ARG A 164 11.20 -19.13 3.62
C ARG A 164 10.07 -18.25 4.14
N TYR A 165 10.03 -16.98 3.71
CA TYR A 165 8.96 -16.05 4.06
C TYR A 165 7.61 -16.52 3.50
N ARG A 166 7.57 -16.96 2.22
CA ARG A 166 6.33 -17.44 1.58
C ARG A 166 5.77 -18.67 2.27
N GLU A 167 6.62 -19.62 2.62
CA GLU A 167 6.23 -20.84 3.33
C GLU A 167 5.67 -20.53 4.72
N ALA A 168 6.36 -19.66 5.48
CA ALA A 168 5.99 -19.33 6.83
C ALA A 168 4.72 -18.46 6.93
N TYR A 169 4.58 -17.45 6.05
CA TYR A 169 3.56 -16.42 6.22
C TYR A 169 2.47 -16.41 5.16
N ARG A 170 2.68 -17.08 4.02
CA ARG A 170 1.72 -17.13 2.89
C ARG A 170 1.15 -15.74 2.56
N PRO A 171 2.01 -14.76 2.23
CA PRO A 171 1.58 -13.38 2.05
C PRO A 171 0.61 -13.24 0.88
N ALA A 172 -0.56 -12.69 1.16
CA ALA A 172 -1.61 -12.45 0.17
C ALA A 172 -2.16 -11.04 0.36
N TYR A 173 -1.55 -10.05 -0.29
CA TYR A 173 -1.88 -8.64 -0.16
C TYR A 173 -1.67 -7.86 -1.45
N ARG A 174 -2.19 -6.63 -1.49
CA ARG A 174 -1.82 -5.62 -2.49
C ARG A 174 -1.31 -4.37 -1.79
N VAL A 175 -0.25 -3.81 -2.36
CA VAL A 175 0.29 -2.51 -1.92
C VAL A 175 -0.45 -1.43 -2.68
N VAL A 176 -1.00 -0.46 -1.97
CA VAL A 176 -1.73 0.66 -2.52
C VAL A 176 -1.23 1.97 -1.91
N ASP A 177 -1.47 3.07 -2.58
CA ASP A 177 -1.20 4.41 -2.05
C ASP A 177 -1.94 4.63 -0.72
N ALA A 178 -1.25 5.16 0.29
CA ALA A 178 -1.80 5.30 1.63
C ALA A 178 -3.01 6.24 1.69
N ARG A 179 -3.06 7.26 0.83
CA ARG A 179 -4.19 8.16 0.74
C ARG A 179 -5.42 7.45 0.16
N LEU A 180 -5.23 6.67 -0.92
CA LEU A 180 -6.30 5.86 -1.49
C LEU A 180 -6.74 4.71 -0.57
N ALA A 181 -5.83 4.11 0.19
CA ALA A 181 -6.18 3.07 1.16
C ALA A 181 -7.21 3.54 2.20
N ARG A 182 -7.19 4.82 2.58
CA ARG A 182 -8.12 5.40 3.55
C ARG A 182 -9.57 5.38 3.09
N ILE A 183 -9.81 5.50 1.79
CA ILE A 183 -11.18 5.45 1.24
C ILE A 183 -11.66 4.03 0.98
N PHE A 184 -10.83 2.99 1.05
CA PHE A 184 -11.19 1.62 0.71
C PHE A 184 -12.42 1.09 1.48
N PRO A 185 -12.53 1.23 2.82
CA PRO A 185 -13.74 0.81 3.54
C PRO A 185 -15.00 1.56 3.08
N LEU A 186 -14.86 2.86 2.82
CA LEU A 186 -15.98 3.70 2.36
C LEU A 186 -16.44 3.28 0.96
N VAL A 187 -15.54 3.08 0.01
CA VAL A 187 -15.92 2.69 -1.34
C VAL A 187 -16.55 1.29 -1.38
N CYS A 188 -16.12 0.37 -0.51
CA CYS A 188 -16.79 -0.93 -0.34
C CYS A 188 -18.23 -0.76 0.12
N MET A 189 -18.49 0.09 1.12
CA MET A 189 -19.83 0.38 1.62
C MET A 189 -20.69 1.07 0.58
N VAL A 190 -20.16 2.08 -0.11
CA VAL A 190 -20.88 2.81 -1.17
C VAL A 190 -21.25 1.87 -2.33
N ASP A 191 -20.36 1.00 -2.77
CA ASP A 191 -20.63 0.01 -3.84
C ASP A 191 -21.78 -0.93 -3.45
N GLU A 192 -21.85 -1.38 -2.21
CA GLU A 192 -22.96 -2.21 -1.71
C GLU A 192 -24.28 -1.45 -1.69
N LEU A 193 -24.28 -0.18 -1.24
CA LEU A 193 -25.48 0.66 -1.24
C LEU A 193 -25.97 0.97 -2.65
N MET A 194 -25.06 1.29 -3.57
CA MET A 194 -25.37 1.56 -4.97
C MET A 194 -26.04 0.37 -5.67
N LYS A 195 -25.56 -0.86 -5.45
CA LYS A 195 -26.15 -2.08 -6.03
C LYS A 195 -27.62 -2.27 -5.66
N ASN A 196 -28.02 -1.76 -4.52
CA ASN A 196 -29.37 -1.94 -3.97
C ASN A 196 -30.29 -0.74 -4.23
N SER A 197 -29.78 0.40 -4.72
CA SER A 197 -30.56 1.64 -4.75
C SER A 197 -31.38 1.85 -6.02
N GLY A 198 -30.93 1.37 -7.18
CA GLY A 198 -31.58 1.60 -8.49
C GLY A 198 -31.73 3.08 -8.88
N ARG A 199 -31.12 4.01 -8.16
CA ARG A 199 -31.20 5.48 -8.30
C ARG A 199 -29.81 6.09 -8.23
N PRO A 200 -29.62 7.33 -8.73
CA PRO A 200 -28.40 8.07 -8.46
C PRO A 200 -28.11 8.11 -6.96
N PHE A 201 -26.86 7.80 -6.58
CA PHE A 201 -26.43 7.79 -5.19
C PHE A 201 -25.78 9.13 -4.85
N VAL A 202 -26.21 9.76 -3.76
CA VAL A 202 -25.63 11.01 -3.26
C VAL A 202 -24.84 10.72 -2.00
N LEU A 203 -23.54 11.02 -2.03
CA LEU A 203 -22.65 10.94 -0.89
C LEU A 203 -22.35 12.34 -0.37
N ALA A 204 -22.83 12.68 0.82
CA ALA A 204 -22.50 13.92 1.48
C ALA A 204 -21.23 13.76 2.35
N ILE A 205 -20.28 14.69 2.18
CA ILE A 205 -19.04 14.73 2.97
C ILE A 205 -19.05 15.99 3.82
N ASP A 206 -19.16 15.84 5.13
CA ASP A 206 -19.15 16.94 6.08
C ASP A 206 -17.94 16.83 7.05
N GLY A 207 -17.60 17.95 7.70
CA GLY A 207 -16.51 18.04 8.67
C GLY A 207 -16.01 19.48 8.84
N SER A 208 -15.16 19.70 9.82
CA SER A 208 -14.58 21.01 10.14
C SER A 208 -13.73 21.59 8.99
N ALA A 209 -13.46 22.89 9.05
CA ALA A 209 -12.55 23.53 8.10
C ALA A 209 -11.19 22.81 8.10
N ALA A 210 -10.55 22.72 6.94
CA ALA A 210 -9.26 22.07 6.74
C ALA A 210 -9.19 20.55 7.09
N SER A 211 -10.34 19.88 7.30
CA SER A 211 -10.40 18.44 7.62
C SER A 211 -10.10 17.51 6.43
N GLY A 212 -9.87 18.04 5.22
CA GLY A 212 -9.57 17.27 4.03
C GLY A 212 -10.79 16.80 3.22
N LYS A 213 -11.98 17.40 3.42
CA LYS A 213 -13.22 17.09 2.68
C LYS A 213 -13.05 17.12 1.16
N THR A 214 -12.51 18.22 0.63
CA THR A 214 -12.24 18.39 -0.80
C THR A 214 -11.30 17.32 -1.35
N THR A 215 -10.27 16.99 -0.56
CA THR A 215 -9.32 15.94 -0.91
C THR A 215 -9.99 14.56 -0.95
N ALA A 216 -10.81 14.24 0.05
CA ALA A 216 -11.58 13.00 0.09
C ALA A 216 -12.59 12.90 -1.05
N ALA A 217 -13.30 14.00 -1.35
CA ALA A 217 -14.23 14.06 -2.49
C ALA A 217 -13.50 13.80 -3.82
N ALA A 218 -12.34 14.42 -4.03
CA ALA A 218 -11.53 14.21 -5.23
C ALA A 218 -11.04 12.74 -5.36
N ASP A 219 -10.58 12.12 -4.27
CA ASP A 219 -10.15 10.71 -4.27
C ASP A 219 -11.31 9.76 -4.57
N ILE A 220 -12.49 10.03 -4.03
CA ILE A 220 -13.71 9.25 -4.28
C ILE A 220 -14.17 9.43 -5.72
N ALA A 221 -14.16 10.67 -6.24
CA ALA A 221 -14.49 10.97 -7.62
C ALA A 221 -13.53 10.27 -8.61
N GLU A 222 -12.22 10.33 -8.36
CA GLU A 222 -11.21 9.59 -9.14
C GLU A 222 -11.47 8.09 -9.08
N PHE A 223 -11.84 7.57 -7.91
CA PHE A 223 -12.10 6.16 -7.72
C PHE A 223 -13.31 5.68 -8.51
N PHE A 224 -14.46 6.35 -8.46
CA PHE A 224 -15.68 5.92 -9.16
C PHE A 224 -15.68 6.33 -10.64
N GLY A 225 -15.03 7.44 -11.00
CA GLY A 225 -14.83 7.93 -12.37
C GLY A 225 -16.07 8.63 -12.97
N ASP A 226 -17.27 8.10 -12.78
CA ASP A 226 -18.53 8.67 -13.26
C ASP A 226 -19.26 9.34 -12.09
N THR A 227 -18.72 10.48 -11.65
CA THR A 227 -19.23 11.23 -10.49
C THR A 227 -19.20 12.72 -10.76
N GLU A 228 -20.16 13.43 -10.23
CA GLU A 228 -20.20 14.89 -10.17
C GLU A 228 -19.96 15.34 -8.72
N THR A 229 -19.03 16.27 -8.54
CA THR A 229 -18.76 16.86 -7.21
C THR A 229 -19.37 18.25 -7.15
N VAL A 230 -20.23 18.45 -6.16
CA VAL A 230 -20.88 19.75 -5.90
C VAL A 230 -20.31 20.30 -4.60
N HIS A 231 -19.73 21.49 -4.65
CA HIS A 231 -19.21 22.17 -3.46
C HIS A 231 -20.30 23.11 -2.89
N MET A 232 -20.59 22.98 -1.61
CA MET A 232 -21.59 23.83 -0.95
C MET A 232 -21.21 25.30 -0.99
N ASP A 233 -19.91 25.61 -1.00
CA ASP A 233 -19.38 26.98 -1.08
C ASP A 233 -19.76 27.69 -2.40
N ASP A 234 -20.05 26.93 -3.46
CA ASP A 234 -20.50 27.48 -4.76
C ASP A 234 -21.89 28.12 -4.69
N PHE A 235 -22.64 27.83 -3.62
CA PHE A 235 -23.99 28.35 -3.41
C PHE A 235 -24.10 29.53 -2.42
N PHE A 236 -22.98 29.95 -1.84
CA PHE A 236 -22.97 31.15 -1.03
C PHE A 236 -23.09 32.38 -1.93
N LEU A 237 -24.08 33.23 -1.67
CA LEU A 237 -24.18 34.52 -2.31
C LEU A 237 -22.97 35.37 -1.86
N PRO A 238 -22.38 36.18 -2.78
CA PRO A 238 -21.41 37.17 -2.36
C PRO A 238 -22.05 38.02 -1.26
N GLY A 239 -21.34 38.18 -0.15
CA GLY A 239 -21.83 39.05 0.94
C GLY A 239 -22.08 40.45 0.41
N GLU A 240 -23.26 41.00 0.71
CA GLU A 240 -23.58 42.41 0.47
C GLU A 240 -22.69 43.35 1.28
#